data_50c9b57ceda9d0932b336cf32b5d4ebc
#
_entry.id   50c9b57ceda9d0932b336cf32b5d4ebc
#
_cell.length_a   1.000
_cell.length_b   1.000
_cell.length_c   1.000
_cell.angle_alpha   90.00
_cell.angle_beta   90.00
_cell.angle_gamma   90.00
#
_symmetry.space_group_name_H-M   'P 1'
#
loop_
_entity.id
_entity.type
_entity.pdbx_description
1 polymer ?
#
loop_
_entity_poly.entity_id
_entity_poly.type
_entity_poly.pdbx_seq_one_letter_code
_entity_poly.pdbx_strand_id
1 'polypeptide(L)'
;LGATNDLARVAFGDSDDVDIGFISYNNGDNHMQFGTDTAEAMRINSSQQVLINTSSTLGANQGVLHLKGATNNTVCVVQTVSNGEKGFDFYNSSGSRVGFIAINASDTTFSTSSDYRLKENVVTEWDATTRLKQLKPSRFNFIVDSDTTVDGFLAHEVQSVVPEAITGTHNEVDDDGNAVMQG
;
A
#
# COMPACT_ATOMS: atom_id res chain seq x y z
N LEU A 1 -4.45 -32.64 24.38
CA LEU A 1 -4.25 -31.28 24.90
C LEU A 1 -2.76 -31.16 25.17
N GLY A 2 -2.06 -30.30 24.42
CA GLY A 2 -0.63 -30.04 24.60
C GLY A 2 -0.36 -29.33 25.92
N ALA A 3 0.90 -29.35 26.37
CA ALA A 3 1.36 -28.54 27.49
C ALA A 3 1.26 -27.02 27.13
N THR A 4 1.38 -26.16 28.12
CA THR A 4 1.17 -24.70 27.96
C THR A 4 2.09 -24.02 26.94
N ASN A 5 3.16 -24.68 26.51
CA ASN A 5 4.13 -24.16 25.52
C ASN A 5 4.28 -25.11 24.30
N ASP A 6 3.37 -26.08 24.13
CA ASP A 6 3.44 -27.05 23.04
C ASP A 6 2.68 -26.61 21.78
N LEU A 7 3.08 -27.20 20.66
CA LEU A 7 2.44 -27.06 19.37
C LEU A 7 1.28 -28.06 19.26
N ALA A 8 0.06 -27.57 19.12
CA ALA A 8 -1.09 -28.38 18.72
C ALA A 8 -1.16 -28.41 17.20
N ARG A 9 -1.11 -29.62 16.58
CA ARG A 9 -0.96 -29.74 15.13
C ARG A 9 -1.91 -30.78 14.53
N VAL A 10 -2.47 -30.46 13.35
CA VAL A 10 -3.05 -31.43 12.41
C VAL A 10 -2.08 -31.49 11.24
N ALA A 11 -1.57 -32.69 10.96
CA ALA A 11 -0.63 -32.93 9.87
C ALA A 11 -1.35 -33.62 8.69
N PHE A 12 -0.91 -33.26 7.49
CA PHE A 12 -1.31 -33.89 6.23
C PHE A 12 -0.04 -34.47 5.61
N GLY A 13 0.02 -35.76 5.50
CA GLY A 13 1.19 -36.51 5.03
C GLY A 13 0.85 -37.52 3.95
N ASP A 14 1.89 -38.10 3.37
CA ASP A 14 1.83 -39.23 2.46
C ASP A 14 2.76 -40.35 2.95
N SER A 15 3.11 -41.30 2.07
CA SER A 15 3.98 -42.43 2.42
C SER A 15 5.45 -42.02 2.70
N ASP A 16 5.89 -40.91 2.19
CA ASP A 16 7.28 -40.45 2.20
C ASP A 16 7.52 -39.37 3.27
N ASP A 17 6.49 -38.55 3.56
CA ASP A 17 6.55 -37.51 4.57
C ASP A 17 5.19 -37.37 5.30
N VAL A 18 5.17 -37.64 6.59
CA VAL A 18 3.94 -37.69 7.40
C VAL A 18 3.39 -36.32 7.75
N ASP A 19 4.10 -35.24 7.50
CA ASP A 19 3.74 -33.86 7.90
C ASP A 19 4.12 -32.77 6.89
N ILE A 20 4.14 -33.14 5.62
CA ILE A 20 4.45 -32.22 4.52
C ILE A 20 3.52 -30.99 4.46
N GLY A 21 2.26 -31.14 4.90
CA GLY A 21 1.33 -30.05 5.11
C GLY A 21 0.81 -30.01 6.55
N PHE A 22 0.48 -28.84 7.06
CA PHE A 22 -0.04 -28.74 8.42
C PHE A 22 -0.91 -27.52 8.70
N ILE A 23 -1.78 -27.65 9.71
CA ILE A 23 -2.40 -26.57 10.46
C ILE A 23 -2.01 -26.74 11.91
N SER A 24 -1.44 -25.70 12.53
CA SER A 24 -0.99 -25.80 13.93
C SER A 24 -1.30 -24.53 14.71
N TYR A 25 -1.43 -24.70 16.03
CA TYR A 25 -1.48 -23.60 16.98
C TYR A 25 -0.30 -23.70 17.93
N ASN A 26 0.50 -22.66 18.00
CA ASN A 26 1.61 -22.53 18.93
C ASN A 26 1.13 -21.86 20.21
N ASN A 27 1.15 -22.61 21.33
CA ASN A 27 0.73 -22.12 22.63
C ASN A 27 1.78 -21.21 23.30
N GLY A 28 3.04 -21.23 22.83
CA GLY A 28 4.14 -20.45 23.42
C GLY A 28 4.01 -18.96 23.15
N ASP A 29 3.71 -18.59 21.91
CA ASP A 29 3.57 -17.20 21.46
C ASP A 29 2.19 -16.90 20.81
N ASN A 30 1.23 -17.83 21.00
CA ASN A 30 -0.18 -17.66 20.64
C ASN A 30 -0.43 -17.28 19.18
N HIS A 31 0.05 -18.11 18.24
CA HIS A 31 -0.24 -17.93 16.83
C HIS A 31 -0.74 -19.22 16.17
N MET A 32 -1.57 -19.05 15.13
CA MET A 32 -1.98 -20.13 14.24
C MET A 32 -1.12 -20.13 12.99
N GLN A 33 -0.71 -21.31 12.52
CA GLN A 33 0.11 -21.51 11.33
C GLN A 33 -0.56 -22.43 10.32
N PHE A 34 -0.31 -22.13 9.03
CA PHE A 34 -0.63 -22.99 7.89
C PHE A 34 0.67 -23.25 7.14
N GLY A 35 1.01 -24.50 6.95
CA GLY A 35 2.25 -24.89 6.30
C GLY A 35 2.04 -25.82 5.12
N THR A 36 2.96 -25.71 4.16
CA THR A 36 3.10 -26.57 2.99
C THR A 36 4.59 -26.85 2.77
N ASP A 37 4.92 -28.01 2.24
CA ASP A 37 6.32 -28.41 1.98
C ASP A 37 7.20 -28.26 3.24
N THR A 38 6.65 -28.71 4.40
CA THR A 38 7.25 -28.60 5.75
C THR A 38 7.52 -27.17 6.25
N ALA A 39 7.24 -26.12 5.45
CA ALA A 39 7.49 -24.72 5.76
C ALA A 39 6.19 -23.95 6.07
N GLU A 40 6.28 -22.94 6.93
CA GLU A 40 5.17 -22.02 7.20
C GLU A 40 4.93 -21.11 5.99
N ALA A 41 3.70 -21.13 5.45
CA ALA A 41 3.26 -20.27 4.36
C ALA A 41 2.44 -19.07 4.84
N MET A 42 1.67 -19.24 5.92
CA MET A 42 0.80 -18.20 6.50
C MET A 42 0.68 -18.37 8.00
N ARG A 43 0.52 -17.26 8.72
CA ARG A 43 0.12 -17.29 10.14
C ARG A 43 -0.90 -16.21 10.48
N ILE A 44 -1.63 -16.44 11.58
CA ILE A 44 -2.37 -15.41 12.33
C ILE A 44 -1.67 -15.28 13.66
N ASN A 45 -1.05 -14.13 13.91
CA ASN A 45 -0.28 -13.89 15.14
C ASN A 45 -1.18 -13.53 16.34
N SER A 46 -0.59 -13.41 17.53
CA SER A 46 -1.28 -13.05 18.78
C SER A 46 -1.96 -11.67 18.76
N SER A 47 -1.57 -10.79 17.85
CA SER A 47 -2.21 -9.49 17.58
C SER A 47 -3.31 -9.57 16.52
N GLN A 48 -3.73 -10.77 16.12
CA GLN A 48 -4.77 -11.02 15.10
C GLN A 48 -4.43 -10.51 13.70
N GLN A 49 -3.15 -10.41 13.37
CA GLN A 49 -2.66 -10.01 12.06
C GLN A 49 -2.39 -11.25 11.21
N VAL A 50 -2.83 -11.20 9.94
CA VAL A 50 -2.55 -12.25 8.95
C VAL A 50 -1.23 -11.92 8.25
N LEU A 51 -0.28 -12.84 8.34
CA LEU A 51 1.04 -12.72 7.73
C LEU A 51 1.21 -13.83 6.69
N ILE A 52 1.54 -13.49 5.46
CA ILE A 52 1.78 -14.43 4.36
C ILE A 52 3.23 -14.32 3.91
N ASN A 53 3.91 -15.46 3.89
CA ASN A 53 5.33 -15.60 3.54
C ASN A 53 6.26 -14.74 4.44
N THR A 54 5.84 -14.50 5.68
CA THR A 54 6.64 -13.84 6.72
C THR A 54 6.16 -14.26 8.11
N SER A 55 7.07 -14.37 9.05
CA SER A 55 6.77 -14.69 10.45
C SER A 55 6.76 -13.43 11.35
N SER A 56 7.08 -12.25 10.80
CA SER A 56 7.10 -10.98 11.51
C SER A 56 6.30 -9.92 10.78
N THR A 57 5.80 -8.93 11.51
CA THR A 57 5.12 -7.76 10.94
C THR A 57 6.06 -6.95 10.04
N LEU A 58 5.53 -6.38 8.98
CA LEU A 58 6.27 -5.56 8.04
C LEU A 58 6.12 -4.08 8.42
N GLY A 59 7.25 -3.42 8.66
CA GLY A 59 7.29 -2.01 9.03
C GLY A 59 6.79 -1.72 10.46
N ALA A 60 6.78 -0.44 10.84
CA ALA A 60 6.34 0.04 12.14
C ALA A 60 4.81 0.12 12.29
N ASN A 61 4.07 0.12 11.18
CA ASN A 61 2.62 0.23 11.17
C ASN A 61 1.95 -1.12 11.40
N GLN A 62 0.93 -1.13 12.25
CA GLN A 62 0.18 -2.32 12.66
C GLN A 62 -0.93 -2.67 11.65
N GLY A 63 -0.58 -2.98 10.40
CA GLY A 63 -1.55 -3.46 9.42
C GLY A 63 -2.14 -4.82 9.83
N VAL A 64 -3.38 -5.08 9.42
CA VAL A 64 -4.04 -6.37 9.70
C VAL A 64 -3.59 -7.47 8.74
N LEU A 65 -3.21 -7.11 7.52
CA LEU A 65 -2.71 -8.02 6.48
C LEU A 65 -1.30 -7.63 6.06
N HIS A 66 -0.36 -8.58 6.19
CA HIS A 66 1.03 -8.43 5.76
C HIS A 66 1.34 -9.47 4.68
N LEU A 67 1.73 -9.01 3.49
CA LEU A 67 2.14 -9.83 2.36
C LEU A 67 3.62 -9.57 2.05
N LYS A 68 4.43 -10.62 1.99
CA LYS A 68 5.83 -10.53 1.62
C LYS A 68 6.13 -11.36 0.38
N GLY A 69 6.58 -10.73 -0.69
CA GLY A 69 7.04 -11.42 -1.89
C GLY A 69 8.38 -12.12 -1.68
N ALA A 70 8.64 -13.14 -2.47
CA ALA A 70 9.97 -13.69 -2.68
C ALA A 70 10.69 -12.92 -3.79
N THR A 71 12.01 -13.12 -3.92
CA THR A 71 12.82 -12.48 -4.97
C THR A 71 12.23 -12.78 -6.36
N ASN A 72 12.07 -11.75 -7.16
CA ASN A 72 11.53 -11.78 -8.53
C ASN A 72 10.05 -12.21 -8.65
N ASN A 73 9.28 -12.20 -7.56
CA ASN A 73 7.86 -12.54 -7.59
C ASN A 73 6.99 -11.31 -7.31
N THR A 74 5.84 -11.24 -7.98
CA THR A 74 4.79 -10.28 -7.66
C THR A 74 4.17 -10.63 -6.31
N VAL A 75 4.02 -9.65 -5.43
CA VAL A 75 3.48 -9.85 -4.07
C VAL A 75 1.96 -10.12 -4.10
N CYS A 76 1.25 -9.40 -4.95
CA CYS A 76 -0.20 -9.51 -5.08
C CYS A 76 -0.59 -9.33 -6.56
N VAL A 77 -1.37 -10.26 -7.08
CA VAL A 77 -1.99 -10.14 -8.41
C VAL A 77 -3.48 -9.93 -8.21
N VAL A 78 -4.00 -8.85 -8.79
CA VAL A 78 -5.42 -8.52 -8.78
C VAL A 78 -5.91 -8.54 -10.22
N GLN A 79 -6.93 -9.37 -10.49
CA GLN A 79 -7.58 -9.47 -11.79
C GLN A 79 -9.08 -9.28 -11.62
N THR A 80 -9.68 -8.43 -12.43
CA THR A 80 -11.12 -8.23 -12.50
C THR A 80 -11.72 -9.04 -13.66
N VAL A 81 -13.01 -9.36 -13.58
CA VAL A 81 -13.72 -10.14 -14.62
C VAL A 81 -14.00 -9.29 -15.84
N SER A 82 -14.25 -7.99 -15.65
CA SER A 82 -14.55 -7.03 -16.70
C SER A 82 -13.69 -5.78 -16.57
N ASN A 83 -13.53 -5.06 -17.69
CA ASN A 83 -12.82 -3.79 -17.71
C ASN A 83 -13.60 -2.70 -16.96
N GLY A 84 -12.91 -1.82 -16.25
CA GLY A 84 -13.49 -0.73 -15.45
C GLY A 84 -13.95 -1.14 -14.07
N GLU A 85 -13.81 -2.42 -13.68
CA GLU A 85 -14.08 -2.87 -12.32
C GLU A 85 -12.97 -2.46 -11.35
N LYS A 86 -13.32 -2.36 -10.07
CA LYS A 86 -12.40 -1.93 -9.01
C LYS A 86 -11.66 -3.14 -8.46
N GLY A 87 -10.32 -3.10 -8.56
CA GLY A 87 -9.44 -4.05 -7.89
C GLY A 87 -9.31 -3.76 -6.41
N PHE A 88 -9.37 -2.47 -6.03
CA PHE A 88 -9.39 -2.04 -4.63
C PHE A 88 -10.36 -0.87 -4.45
N ASP A 89 -11.15 -0.90 -3.39
CA ASP A 89 -12.00 0.19 -2.95
C ASP A 89 -11.56 0.67 -1.56
N PHE A 90 -11.51 1.98 -1.36
CA PHE A 90 -11.15 2.62 -0.09
C PHE A 90 -12.36 3.30 0.51
N TYR A 91 -12.67 2.96 1.77
CA TYR A 91 -13.79 3.48 2.53
C TYR A 91 -13.32 4.22 3.77
N ASN A 92 -14.01 5.29 4.14
CA ASN A 92 -13.77 5.98 5.40
C ASN A 92 -14.47 5.28 6.58
N SER A 93 -14.29 5.80 7.80
CA SER A 93 -14.92 5.26 9.02
C SER A 93 -16.45 5.30 9.02
N SER A 94 -17.06 6.12 8.15
CA SER A 94 -18.52 6.21 7.99
C SER A 94 -19.07 5.23 6.94
N GLY A 95 -18.22 4.39 6.35
CA GLY A 95 -18.61 3.45 5.30
C GLY A 95 -18.85 4.09 3.93
N SER A 96 -18.38 5.32 3.71
CA SER A 96 -18.46 5.97 2.40
C SER A 96 -17.18 5.72 1.61
N ARG A 97 -17.33 5.35 0.33
CA ARG A 97 -16.16 5.16 -0.57
C ARG A 97 -15.50 6.51 -0.86
N VAL A 98 -14.21 6.60 -0.61
CA VAL A 98 -13.41 7.82 -0.79
C VAL A 98 -12.37 7.71 -1.92
N GLY A 99 -12.13 6.51 -2.42
CA GLY A 99 -11.22 6.27 -3.53
C GLY A 99 -11.26 4.83 -4.02
N PHE A 100 -10.61 4.56 -5.14
CA PHE A 100 -10.48 3.22 -5.69
C PHE A 100 -9.29 3.11 -6.67
N ILE A 101 -8.88 1.87 -6.93
CA ILE A 101 -8.02 1.50 -8.05
C ILE A 101 -8.86 0.65 -8.98
N ALA A 102 -9.11 1.12 -10.22
CA ALA A 102 -9.83 0.38 -11.25
C ALA A 102 -8.87 -0.18 -12.30
N ILE A 103 -9.20 -1.35 -12.82
CA ILE A 103 -8.43 -2.07 -13.84
C ILE A 103 -9.22 -2.01 -15.15
N ASN A 104 -8.63 -1.36 -16.16
CA ASN A 104 -9.20 -1.20 -17.49
C ASN A 104 -8.53 -2.16 -18.48
N ALA A 105 -8.92 -2.08 -19.77
CA ALA A 105 -8.35 -2.94 -20.81
C ALA A 105 -6.85 -2.70 -21.04
N SER A 106 -6.39 -1.47 -20.89
CA SER A 106 -5.03 -1.04 -21.26
C SER A 106 -4.33 -0.18 -20.20
N ASP A 107 -5.03 0.18 -19.11
CA ASP A 107 -4.49 1.05 -18.06
C ASP A 107 -5.06 0.72 -16.67
N THR A 108 -4.54 1.40 -15.67
CA THR A 108 -5.04 1.37 -14.29
C THR A 108 -5.38 2.79 -13.85
N THR A 109 -6.61 3.00 -13.38
CA THR A 109 -7.06 4.29 -12.86
C THR A 109 -6.91 4.34 -11.35
N PHE A 110 -6.16 5.32 -10.86
CA PHE A 110 -6.15 5.71 -9.44
C PHE A 110 -7.10 6.88 -9.27
N SER A 111 -8.15 6.72 -8.47
CA SER A 111 -9.21 7.72 -8.35
C SER A 111 -9.40 8.16 -6.91
N THR A 112 -9.44 9.48 -6.74
CA THR A 112 -9.90 10.18 -5.55
C THR A 112 -11.08 11.07 -5.94
N SER A 113 -11.97 11.40 -5.00
CA SER A 113 -13.11 12.24 -5.29
C SER A 113 -12.72 13.71 -5.34
N SER A 114 -13.02 14.38 -6.45
CA SER A 114 -12.92 15.84 -6.60
C SER A 114 -14.20 16.44 -7.21
N ASP A 115 -15.35 15.82 -6.91
CA ASP A 115 -16.66 16.26 -7.39
C ASP A 115 -17.00 17.65 -6.81
N TYR A 116 -17.66 18.50 -7.60
CA TYR A 116 -18.04 19.85 -7.16
C TYR A 116 -18.99 19.84 -5.96
N ARG A 117 -19.80 18.76 -5.79
CA ARG A 117 -20.72 18.55 -4.66
C ARG A 117 -20.00 18.37 -3.32
N LEU A 118 -18.69 18.14 -3.32
CA LEU A 118 -17.84 18.08 -2.13
C LEU A 118 -17.24 19.45 -1.78
N LYS A 119 -17.57 20.49 -2.53
CA LYS A 119 -17.00 21.84 -2.38
C LYS A 119 -18.10 22.82 -2.03
N GLU A 120 -17.87 23.63 -1.03
CA GLU A 120 -18.76 24.72 -0.61
C GLU A 120 -17.98 26.04 -0.59
N ASN A 121 -18.70 27.15 -0.49
CA ASN A 121 -18.13 28.49 -0.40
C ASN A 121 -17.18 28.83 -1.57
N VAL A 122 -17.54 28.38 -2.77
CA VAL A 122 -16.72 28.58 -3.97
C VAL A 122 -16.73 30.05 -4.36
N VAL A 123 -15.56 30.71 -4.34
CA VAL A 123 -15.38 32.10 -4.77
C VAL A 123 -14.59 32.10 -6.07
N THR A 124 -15.12 32.72 -7.12
CA THR A 124 -14.50 32.81 -8.44
C THR A 124 -13.84 34.19 -8.71
N GLU A 125 -14.27 35.22 -7.97
CA GLU A 125 -13.76 36.59 -8.10
C GLU A 125 -12.65 36.88 -7.08
N TRP A 126 -11.43 36.42 -7.39
CA TRP A 126 -10.23 36.68 -6.60
C TRP A 126 -9.01 36.84 -7.54
N ASP A 127 -7.90 37.37 -7.07
CA ASP A 127 -6.71 37.59 -7.89
C ASP A 127 -5.94 36.30 -8.21
N ALA A 128 -6.62 35.38 -8.92
CA ALA A 128 -6.04 34.10 -9.38
C ALA A 128 -4.88 34.32 -10.37
N THR A 129 -4.95 35.35 -11.21
CA THR A 129 -3.96 35.60 -12.27
C THR A 129 -2.59 35.94 -11.69
N THR A 130 -2.53 36.80 -10.67
CA THR A 130 -1.27 37.13 -10.00
C THR A 130 -0.66 35.91 -9.34
N ARG A 131 -1.47 35.07 -8.69
CA ARG A 131 -1.03 33.78 -8.08
C ARG A 131 -0.52 32.81 -9.15
N LEU A 132 -1.26 32.62 -10.24
CA LEU A 132 -0.90 31.75 -11.35
C LEU A 132 0.44 32.11 -12.01
N LYS A 133 0.70 33.44 -12.18
CA LYS A 133 1.95 33.94 -12.77
C LYS A 133 3.21 33.71 -11.94
N GLN A 134 3.06 33.31 -10.68
CA GLN A 134 4.18 32.96 -9.82
C GLN A 134 4.62 31.49 -10.00
N LEU A 135 3.78 30.64 -10.61
CA LEU A 135 4.15 29.28 -10.94
C LEU A 135 5.22 29.28 -12.03
N LYS A 136 6.18 28.36 -11.92
CA LYS A 136 7.31 28.21 -12.83
C LYS A 136 7.25 26.85 -13.55
N PRO A 137 6.56 26.77 -14.70
CA PRO A 137 6.60 25.56 -15.51
C PRO A 137 8.03 25.20 -15.87
N SER A 138 8.41 23.97 -15.68
CA SER A 138 9.77 23.47 -15.91
C SER A 138 9.74 22.25 -16.83
N ARG A 139 10.80 22.05 -17.58
CA ARG A 139 11.02 20.87 -18.38
C ARG A 139 12.22 20.12 -17.81
N PHE A 140 12.06 18.83 -17.55
CA PHE A 140 13.09 18.03 -16.90
C PHE A 140 13.02 16.55 -17.31
N ASN A 141 14.03 15.79 -16.93
CA ASN A 141 14.06 14.33 -17.00
C ASN A 141 14.12 13.78 -15.57
N PHE A 142 13.44 12.69 -15.30
CA PHE A 142 13.64 11.96 -14.05
C PHE A 142 15.02 11.30 -14.05
N ILE A 143 15.70 11.29 -12.90
CA ILE A 143 17.04 10.65 -12.77
C ILE A 143 17.00 9.17 -13.17
N VAL A 144 15.89 8.48 -12.88
CA VAL A 144 15.66 7.06 -13.20
C VAL A 144 15.28 6.84 -14.67
N ASP A 145 14.95 7.89 -15.41
CA ASP A 145 14.57 7.87 -16.83
C ASP A 145 15.12 9.13 -17.54
N SER A 146 16.43 9.12 -17.80
CA SER A 146 17.16 10.25 -18.38
C SER A 146 16.78 10.55 -19.83
N ASP A 147 16.18 9.61 -20.53
CA ASP A 147 15.88 9.72 -21.96
C ASP A 147 14.50 10.32 -22.24
N THR A 148 13.59 10.30 -21.24
CA THR A 148 12.25 10.85 -21.37
C THR A 148 12.16 12.26 -20.76
N THR A 149 11.92 13.26 -21.59
CA THR A 149 11.69 14.65 -21.16
C THR A 149 10.21 14.87 -20.89
N VAL A 150 9.89 15.46 -19.74
CA VAL A 150 8.52 15.80 -19.32
C VAL A 150 8.41 17.29 -18.94
N ASP A 151 7.22 17.82 -19.09
CA ASP A 151 6.86 19.16 -18.61
C ASP A 151 6.10 19.05 -17.28
N GLY A 152 6.42 19.90 -16.32
CA GLY A 152 5.81 19.87 -15.00
C GLY A 152 6.27 21.01 -14.11
N PHE A 153 6.30 20.77 -12.82
CA PHE A 153 6.69 21.73 -11.80
C PHE A 153 7.59 21.07 -10.76
N LEU A 154 8.41 21.86 -10.08
CA LEU A 154 9.13 21.41 -8.90
C LEU A 154 8.26 21.64 -7.66
N ALA A 155 8.00 20.59 -6.90
CA ALA A 155 7.04 20.59 -5.78
C ALA A 155 7.28 21.74 -4.77
N HIS A 156 8.53 21.97 -4.34
CA HIS A 156 8.88 23.03 -3.40
C HIS A 156 8.65 24.45 -3.95
N GLU A 157 8.73 24.64 -5.27
CA GLU A 157 8.42 25.93 -5.89
C GLU A 157 6.91 26.16 -5.96
N VAL A 158 6.13 25.10 -6.28
CA VAL A 158 4.66 25.16 -6.25
C VAL A 158 4.14 25.38 -4.84
N GLN A 159 4.73 24.74 -3.84
CA GLN A 159 4.32 24.86 -2.43
C GLN A 159 4.31 26.30 -1.93
N SER A 160 5.24 27.13 -2.41
CA SER A 160 5.30 28.54 -2.05
C SER A 160 4.13 29.37 -2.62
N VAL A 161 3.47 28.90 -3.68
CA VAL A 161 2.38 29.56 -4.38
C VAL A 161 1.02 28.92 -4.09
N VAL A 162 0.96 27.59 -4.09
CA VAL A 162 -0.25 26.76 -3.90
C VAL A 162 0.07 25.65 -2.90
N PRO A 163 0.23 25.97 -1.60
CA PRO A 163 0.63 25.00 -0.58
C PRO A 163 -0.34 23.83 -0.48
N GLU A 164 -1.63 24.06 -0.75
CA GLU A 164 -2.67 23.02 -0.74
C GLU A 164 -2.55 21.98 -1.86
N ALA A 165 -1.72 22.20 -2.87
CA ALA A 165 -1.50 21.27 -3.97
C ALA A 165 -0.31 20.32 -3.74
N ILE A 166 0.47 20.54 -2.69
CA ILE A 166 1.72 19.81 -2.44
C ILE A 166 1.67 19.11 -1.08
N THR A 167 2.11 17.88 -1.04
CA THR A 167 2.30 17.10 0.20
C THR A 167 3.78 16.99 0.55
N GLY A 168 4.09 16.80 1.85
CA GLY A 168 5.45 16.70 2.36
C GLY A 168 6.16 18.07 2.54
N THR A 169 7.37 18.01 3.05
CA THR A 169 8.21 19.18 3.34
C THR A 169 9.46 19.15 2.47
N HIS A 170 9.90 20.31 1.99
CA HIS A 170 11.13 20.44 1.19
C HIS A 170 12.36 19.97 1.99
N ASN A 171 13.13 19.05 1.42
CA ASN A 171 14.31 18.44 2.05
C ASN A 171 14.02 17.67 3.36
N GLU A 172 12.81 17.15 3.52
CA GLU A 172 12.44 16.31 4.66
C GLU A 172 13.26 15.01 4.67
N VAL A 173 13.63 14.59 5.87
CA VAL A 173 14.27 13.29 6.12
C VAL A 173 13.51 12.56 7.21
N ASP A 174 13.48 11.23 7.14
CA ASP A 174 12.94 10.38 8.19
C ASP A 174 13.90 10.26 9.39
N ASP A 175 13.49 9.53 10.42
CA ASP A 175 14.28 9.31 11.65
C ASP A 175 15.62 8.58 11.38
N ASP A 176 15.74 7.89 10.26
CA ASP A 176 16.94 7.17 9.82
C ASP A 176 17.82 8.03 8.88
N GLY A 177 17.40 9.26 8.56
CA GLY A 177 18.12 10.20 7.71
C GLY A 177 17.92 9.99 6.20
N ASN A 178 16.94 9.16 5.79
CA ASN A 178 16.60 8.97 4.38
C ASN A 178 15.70 10.11 3.90
N ALA A 179 15.85 10.49 2.63
CA ALA A 179 15.02 11.54 2.02
C ALA A 179 13.55 11.11 1.93
N VAL A 180 12.65 11.95 2.44
CA VAL A 180 11.20 11.84 2.25
C VAL A 180 10.83 12.68 1.02
N MET A 181 10.26 12.04 -0.01
CA MET A 181 9.95 12.70 -1.26
C MET A 181 8.71 13.58 -1.15
N GLN A 182 8.83 14.81 -1.62
CA GLN A 182 7.74 15.78 -1.74
C GLN A 182 7.00 15.57 -3.07
N GLY A 183 5.66 15.71 -3.07
CA GLY A 183 4.84 15.54 -4.27
C GLY A 183 3.47 16.17 -4.22
#